data_5c343adecd9adf741e2e91b47ac5cc78
#
_entry.id   5c343adecd9adf741e2e91b47ac5cc78
#
_cell.length_a   1.000
_cell.length_b   1.000
_cell.length_c   1.000
_cell.angle_alpha   90.00
_cell.angle_beta   90.00
_cell.angle_gamma   90.00
#
_symmetry.space_group_name_H-M   'P 1'
#
loop_
_entity.id
_entity.type
_entity.pdbx_description
1 polymer ?
#
loop_
_entity_poly.entity_id
_entity_poly.type
_entity_poly.pdbx_seq_one_letter_code
_entity_poly.pdbx_strand_id
1 'polypeptide(L)'
;MVMISCNRCGKDKDDIEFLEANGTGRGPGGRFLWCRRCRDRELSRLNELKRRVRKNQKEAPIARLHRDEMLKIERARRRISEVTGTQHHVEHIVPLSGERAGRPVCGLHVPWNVSLASAALNMSKGAKFTGKDAERLERDHMAWLRARGLALAQV
;
A
#
# COMPACT_ATOMS: atom_id res chain seq x y z
N MET A 1 25.76 31.89 -7.36
CA MET A 1 25.30 30.47 -7.36
C MET A 1 26.15 29.70 -6.37
N VAL A 2 25.52 29.00 -5.45
CA VAL A 2 26.22 28.18 -4.45
C VAL A 2 26.24 26.74 -4.97
N MET A 3 27.45 26.23 -5.19
CA MET A 3 27.65 24.83 -5.59
C MET A 3 27.69 23.94 -4.36
N ILE A 4 26.92 22.86 -4.38
CA ILE A 4 26.82 21.87 -3.29
C ILE A 4 27.15 20.50 -3.85
N SER A 5 28.00 19.75 -3.16
CA SER A 5 28.32 18.38 -3.54
C SER A 5 27.20 17.41 -3.14
N CYS A 6 26.76 16.57 -4.08
CA CYS A 6 25.74 15.57 -3.82
C CYS A 6 26.36 14.33 -3.16
N ASN A 7 25.94 14.00 -1.93
CA ASN A 7 26.46 12.82 -1.20
C ASN A 7 26.18 11.47 -1.89
N ARG A 8 25.29 11.43 -2.90
CA ARG A 8 24.96 10.18 -3.61
C ARG A 8 25.79 9.97 -4.87
N CYS A 9 26.02 11.02 -5.66
CA CYS A 9 26.76 10.90 -6.93
C CYS A 9 28.11 11.64 -6.95
N GLY A 10 28.48 12.34 -5.87
CA GLY A 10 29.73 13.08 -5.73
C GLY A 10 29.87 14.30 -6.66
N LYS A 11 28.83 14.64 -7.41
CA LYS A 11 28.86 15.79 -8.35
C LYS A 11 28.46 17.06 -7.66
N ASP A 12 29.20 18.13 -7.94
CA ASP A 12 28.80 19.46 -7.55
C ASP A 12 27.64 19.95 -8.41
N LYS A 13 26.64 20.51 -7.79
CA LYS A 13 25.37 20.93 -8.37
C LYS A 13 24.96 22.27 -7.81
N ASP A 14 24.21 23.02 -8.59
CA ASP A 14 23.56 24.25 -8.12
C ASP A 14 22.63 23.92 -6.94
N ASP A 15 22.56 24.80 -5.96
CA ASP A 15 21.74 24.62 -4.75
C ASP A 15 20.25 24.42 -5.06
N ILE A 16 19.76 24.94 -6.18
CA ILE A 16 18.39 24.73 -6.67
C ILE A 16 18.09 23.26 -6.95
N GLU A 17 19.10 22.44 -7.29
CA GLU A 17 18.91 21.01 -7.50
C GLU A 17 18.72 20.21 -6.20
N PHE A 18 18.87 20.85 -5.04
CA PHE A 18 18.66 20.27 -3.73
C PHE A 18 17.38 20.78 -3.05
N LEU A 19 16.65 21.69 -3.68
CA LEU A 19 15.39 22.20 -3.15
C LEU A 19 14.28 21.14 -3.25
N GLU A 20 13.46 21.08 -2.22
CA GLU A 20 12.29 20.22 -2.21
C GLU A 20 11.15 20.80 -3.03
N ALA A 21 10.48 19.94 -3.79
CA ALA A 21 9.26 20.33 -4.47
C ALA A 21 8.10 20.64 -3.49
N ASN A 22 8.07 20.04 -2.28
CA ASN A 22 6.91 20.06 -1.39
C ASN A 22 7.23 20.38 0.08
N GLY A 23 8.41 20.87 0.42
CA GLY A 23 8.72 21.36 1.79
C GLY A 23 8.74 20.30 2.91
N THR A 24 8.68 19.00 2.60
CA THR A 24 8.67 17.92 3.57
C THR A 24 9.94 17.07 3.47
N GLY A 25 10.73 17.01 4.52
CA GLY A 25 11.91 16.14 4.60
C GLY A 25 13.23 16.89 4.54
N ARG A 26 13.43 17.83 5.45
CA ARG A 26 14.66 18.60 5.56
C ARG A 26 15.74 17.78 6.24
N GLY A 27 16.84 17.53 5.53
CA GLY A 27 18.10 17.17 6.18
C GLY A 27 18.61 18.32 7.06
N PRO A 28 19.66 18.11 7.88
CA PRO A 28 20.28 19.16 8.67
C PRO A 28 20.62 20.37 7.78
N GLY A 29 20.04 21.55 8.09
CA GLY A 29 20.16 22.77 7.29
C GLY A 29 19.07 22.99 6.24
N GLY A 30 18.02 22.15 6.18
CA GLY A 30 16.85 22.37 5.33
C GLY A 30 17.00 21.96 3.87
N ARG A 31 18.10 21.28 3.50
CA ARG A 31 18.39 20.82 2.13
C ARG A 31 18.65 19.32 2.13
N PHE A 32 18.24 18.63 1.05
CA PHE A 32 18.66 17.25 0.84
C PHE A 32 20.15 17.20 0.53
N LEU A 33 20.84 16.24 1.12
CA LEU A 33 22.22 15.92 0.78
C LEU A 33 22.35 15.20 -0.59
N TRP A 34 21.22 14.88 -1.22
CA TRP A 34 21.13 14.27 -2.55
C TRP A 34 20.48 15.22 -3.54
N CYS A 35 21.08 15.38 -4.71
CA CYS A 35 20.47 16.16 -5.78
C CYS A 35 19.13 15.50 -6.24
N ARG A 36 18.25 16.31 -6.83
CA ARG A 36 16.92 15.90 -7.32
C ARG A 36 16.99 14.61 -8.13
N ARG A 37 17.90 14.52 -9.11
CA ARG A 37 18.08 13.34 -9.96
C ARG A 37 18.37 12.06 -9.15
N CYS A 38 19.22 12.14 -8.13
CA CYS A 38 19.54 10.98 -7.29
C CYS A 38 18.36 10.57 -6.42
N ARG A 39 17.63 11.53 -5.86
CA ARG A 39 16.41 11.31 -5.09
C ARG A 39 15.32 10.67 -5.94
N ASP A 40 15.04 11.23 -7.12
CA ASP A 40 13.99 10.74 -8.01
C ASP A 40 14.29 9.31 -8.50
N ARG A 41 15.56 8.99 -8.78
CA ARG A 41 15.98 7.62 -9.10
C ARG A 41 15.71 6.66 -7.96
N GLU A 42 16.00 7.04 -6.72
CA GLU A 42 15.73 6.18 -5.55
C GLU A 42 14.23 6.01 -5.29
N LEU A 43 13.45 7.07 -5.40
CA LEU A 43 11.98 7.00 -5.31
C LEU A 43 11.40 6.07 -6.38
N SER A 44 11.87 6.16 -7.62
CA SER A 44 11.44 5.28 -8.71
C SER A 44 11.79 3.82 -8.43
N ARG A 45 12.99 3.55 -7.90
CA ARG A 45 13.43 2.20 -7.49
C ARG A 45 12.53 1.64 -6.38
N LEU A 46 12.24 2.43 -5.35
CA LEU A 46 11.38 2.03 -4.24
C LEU A 46 9.93 1.77 -4.70
N ASN A 47 9.41 2.61 -5.58
CA ASN A 47 8.08 2.42 -6.15
C ASN A 47 8.00 1.14 -6.98
N GLU A 48 9.03 0.83 -7.76
CA GLU A 48 9.09 -0.43 -8.52
C GLU A 48 9.15 -1.65 -7.60
N LEU A 49 9.92 -1.62 -6.51
CA LEU A 49 9.93 -2.69 -5.52
C LEU A 49 8.54 -2.89 -4.90
N LYS A 50 7.85 -1.81 -4.49
CA LYS A 50 6.49 -1.88 -3.98
C LYS A 50 5.52 -2.47 -5.02
N ARG A 51 5.68 -2.11 -6.29
CA ARG A 51 4.87 -2.64 -7.40
C ARG A 51 5.08 -4.15 -7.54
N ARG A 52 6.34 -4.62 -7.50
CA ARG A 52 6.66 -6.06 -7.57
C ARG A 52 6.07 -6.84 -6.40
N VAL A 53 6.21 -6.33 -5.18
CA VAL A 53 5.60 -6.95 -3.99
C VAL A 53 4.10 -7.08 -4.17
N ARG A 54 3.40 -6.00 -4.56
CA ARG A 54 1.95 -6.04 -4.79
C ARG A 54 1.55 -7.04 -5.86
N LYS A 55 2.32 -7.14 -6.95
CA LYS A 55 2.09 -8.14 -8.00
C LYS A 55 2.21 -9.55 -7.44
N ASN A 56 3.30 -9.85 -6.75
CA ASN A 56 3.53 -11.17 -6.16
C ASN A 56 2.43 -11.58 -5.19
N GLN A 57 1.91 -10.65 -4.37
CA GLN A 57 0.80 -10.92 -3.45
C GLN A 57 -0.51 -11.26 -4.18
N LYS A 58 -0.75 -10.67 -5.36
CA LYS A 58 -1.91 -11.00 -6.20
C LYS A 58 -1.76 -12.32 -6.95
N GLU A 59 -0.53 -12.71 -7.26
CA GLU A 59 -0.19 -13.93 -8.00
C GLU A 59 0.16 -15.12 -7.09
N ALA A 60 0.15 -14.93 -5.76
CA ALA A 60 0.39 -16.00 -4.81
C ALA A 60 -0.58 -17.16 -5.03
N PRO A 61 -0.15 -18.43 -4.85
CA PRO A 61 -1.00 -19.59 -5.10
C PRO A 61 -2.35 -19.52 -4.41
N ILE A 62 -2.39 -19.10 -3.15
CA ILE A 62 -3.64 -18.92 -2.40
C ILE A 62 -4.54 -17.83 -3.00
N ALA A 63 -3.98 -16.74 -3.50
CA ALA A 63 -4.75 -15.69 -4.17
C ALA A 63 -5.36 -16.18 -5.49
N ARG A 64 -4.65 -17.03 -6.23
CA ARG A 64 -5.15 -17.65 -7.47
C ARG A 64 -6.33 -18.57 -7.21
N LEU A 65 -6.33 -19.35 -6.11
CA LEU A 65 -7.43 -20.22 -5.72
C LEU A 65 -8.74 -19.46 -5.48
N HIS A 66 -8.65 -18.18 -5.07
CA HIS A 66 -9.81 -17.33 -4.75
C HIS A 66 -10.10 -16.27 -5.82
N ARG A 67 -9.57 -16.44 -7.03
CA ARG A 67 -9.71 -15.46 -8.13
C ARG A 67 -11.18 -15.16 -8.47
N ASP A 68 -12.01 -16.18 -8.54
CA ASP A 68 -13.42 -16.01 -8.91
C ASP A 68 -14.21 -15.25 -7.82
N GLU A 69 -13.89 -15.48 -6.56
CA GLU A 69 -14.47 -14.74 -5.46
C GLU A 69 -14.04 -13.26 -5.48
N MET A 70 -12.77 -13.01 -5.77
CA MET A 70 -12.26 -11.65 -5.93
C MET A 70 -12.93 -10.93 -7.11
N LEU A 71 -13.20 -11.61 -8.21
CA LEU A 71 -13.96 -11.05 -9.34
C LEU A 71 -15.41 -10.71 -8.95
N LYS A 72 -16.07 -11.51 -8.11
CA LYS A 72 -17.39 -11.18 -7.57
C LYS A 72 -17.36 -9.92 -6.70
N ILE A 73 -16.35 -9.78 -5.84
CA ILE A 73 -16.15 -8.58 -5.00
C ILE A 73 -15.93 -7.35 -5.88
N GLU A 74 -15.13 -7.46 -6.94
CA GLU A 74 -14.89 -6.36 -7.86
C GLU A 74 -16.15 -5.94 -8.63
N ARG A 75 -17.01 -6.89 -9.03
CA ARG A 75 -18.32 -6.60 -9.61
C ARG A 75 -19.25 -5.89 -8.63
N ALA A 76 -19.27 -6.35 -7.37
CA ALA A 76 -20.05 -5.71 -6.30
C ALA A 76 -19.57 -4.26 -6.06
N ARG A 77 -18.25 -4.04 -6.05
CA ARG A 77 -17.66 -2.69 -5.95
C ARG A 77 -18.19 -1.75 -7.05
N ARG A 78 -18.18 -2.22 -8.31
CA ARG A 78 -18.68 -1.42 -9.45
C ARG A 78 -20.15 -1.07 -9.24
N ARG A 79 -20.98 -2.08 -8.94
CA ARG A 79 -22.41 -1.88 -8.72
C ARG A 79 -22.72 -0.91 -7.59
N ILE A 80 -22.00 -1.00 -6.45
CA ILE A 80 -22.18 -0.06 -5.34
C ILE A 80 -21.78 1.35 -5.78
N SER A 81 -20.70 1.51 -6.52
CA SER A 81 -20.29 2.82 -7.03
C SER A 81 -21.35 3.44 -7.96
N GLU A 82 -21.96 2.63 -8.83
CA GLU A 82 -23.02 3.07 -9.74
C GLU A 82 -24.28 3.48 -8.96
N VAL A 83 -24.74 2.66 -8.02
CA VAL A 83 -25.98 2.90 -7.26
C VAL A 83 -25.83 4.11 -6.31
N THR A 84 -24.67 4.28 -5.70
CA THR A 84 -24.45 5.37 -4.72
C THR A 84 -23.96 6.67 -5.34
N GLY A 85 -23.53 6.65 -6.60
CA GLY A 85 -22.84 7.78 -7.26
C GLY A 85 -21.49 8.11 -6.64
N THR A 86 -20.99 7.28 -5.71
CA THR A 86 -19.71 7.48 -5.00
C THR A 86 -18.72 6.42 -5.44
N GLN A 87 -17.51 6.83 -5.81
CA GLN A 87 -16.46 5.89 -6.17
C GLN A 87 -16.06 5.03 -4.96
N HIS A 88 -16.11 3.71 -5.14
CA HIS A 88 -15.66 2.72 -4.15
C HIS A 88 -14.42 1.98 -4.64
N HIS A 89 -13.59 1.56 -3.71
CA HIS A 89 -12.38 0.76 -3.95
C HIS A 89 -12.48 -0.58 -3.22
N VAL A 90 -11.80 -1.59 -3.74
CA VAL A 90 -11.46 -2.80 -2.99
C VAL A 90 -10.26 -2.44 -2.12
N GLU A 91 -10.49 -2.27 -0.83
CA GLU A 91 -9.49 -1.96 0.17
C GLU A 91 -8.91 -3.25 0.74
N HIS A 92 -7.60 -3.29 1.00
CA HIS A 92 -6.96 -4.39 1.72
C HIS A 92 -6.83 -4.06 3.20
N ILE A 93 -7.39 -4.91 4.07
CA ILE A 93 -7.31 -4.76 5.53
C ILE A 93 -5.83 -4.74 5.95
N VAL A 94 -5.08 -5.79 5.60
CA VAL A 94 -3.61 -5.77 5.60
C VAL A 94 -3.15 -5.30 4.23
N PRO A 95 -2.46 -4.17 4.10
CA PRO A 95 -2.03 -3.65 2.81
C PRO A 95 -1.11 -4.65 2.09
N LEU A 96 -1.22 -4.73 0.76
CA LEU A 96 -0.34 -5.58 -0.06
C LEU A 96 1.14 -5.21 0.08
N SER A 97 1.41 -3.97 0.45
CA SER A 97 2.74 -3.46 0.78
C SER A 97 2.55 -2.28 1.72
N GLY A 98 2.94 -2.42 2.96
CA GLY A 98 2.78 -1.41 4.01
C GLY A 98 3.79 -1.59 5.14
N GLU A 99 3.51 -0.92 6.25
CA GLU A 99 4.34 -0.94 7.44
C GLU A 99 3.47 -0.90 8.69
N ARG A 100 3.91 -1.58 9.75
CA ARG A 100 3.35 -1.50 11.10
C ARG A 100 4.48 -1.42 12.12
N ALA A 101 4.52 -0.34 12.91
CA ALA A 101 5.54 -0.13 13.94
C ALA A 101 6.98 -0.35 13.43
N GLY A 102 7.32 0.24 12.28
CA GLY A 102 8.64 0.12 11.66
C GLY A 102 8.92 -1.23 10.98
N ARG A 103 7.97 -2.17 10.99
CA ARG A 103 8.12 -3.48 10.35
C ARG A 103 7.30 -3.57 9.06
N PRO A 104 7.85 -4.11 7.96
CA PRO A 104 7.10 -4.29 6.73
C PRO A 104 5.95 -5.29 6.93
N VAL A 105 4.78 -4.99 6.35
CA VAL A 105 3.65 -5.89 6.28
C VAL A 105 3.25 -6.10 4.83
N CYS A 106 2.90 -7.37 4.50
CA CYS A 106 2.50 -7.77 3.16
C CYS A 106 1.25 -8.66 3.27
N GLY A 107 0.09 -8.08 2.99
CA GLY A 107 -1.17 -8.82 2.91
C GLY A 107 -1.31 -9.60 1.60
N LEU A 108 -2.21 -10.58 1.57
CA LEU A 108 -2.58 -11.33 0.38
C LEU A 108 -3.82 -10.73 -0.29
N HIS A 109 -3.96 -10.95 -1.60
CA HIS A 109 -5.15 -10.58 -2.36
C HIS A 109 -6.19 -11.70 -2.29
N VAL A 110 -6.87 -11.80 -1.16
CA VAL A 110 -7.84 -12.88 -0.83
C VAL A 110 -9.12 -12.29 -0.24
N PRO A 111 -10.27 -13.00 -0.36
CA PRO A 111 -11.58 -12.46 0.04
C PRO A 111 -11.67 -11.96 1.47
N TRP A 112 -11.04 -12.62 2.42
CA TRP A 112 -11.05 -12.22 3.84
C TRP A 112 -10.09 -11.09 4.19
N ASN A 113 -9.18 -10.72 3.28
CA ASN A 113 -8.29 -9.57 3.46
C ASN A 113 -8.76 -8.32 2.71
N VAL A 114 -9.99 -8.33 2.19
CA VAL A 114 -10.51 -7.17 1.46
C VAL A 114 -11.86 -6.73 1.98
N SER A 115 -12.15 -5.46 1.81
CA SER A 115 -13.46 -4.85 2.03
C SER A 115 -13.76 -3.79 0.99
N LEU A 116 -15.02 -3.36 0.92
CA LEU A 116 -15.40 -2.24 0.08
C LEU A 116 -15.40 -0.97 0.92
N ALA A 117 -14.70 0.05 0.45
CA ALA A 117 -14.63 1.36 1.07
C ALA A 117 -14.80 2.46 0.03
N SER A 118 -15.31 3.62 0.43
CA SER A 118 -15.29 4.79 -0.45
C SER A 118 -13.85 5.15 -0.80
N ALA A 119 -13.65 5.75 -1.98
CA ALA A 119 -12.32 6.18 -2.43
C ALA A 119 -11.64 7.10 -1.39
N ALA A 120 -12.40 8.00 -0.78
CA ALA A 120 -11.90 8.92 0.24
C ALA A 120 -11.37 8.18 1.47
N LEU A 121 -12.13 7.22 2.01
CA LEU A 121 -11.70 6.40 3.16
C LEU A 121 -10.48 5.55 2.82
N ASN A 122 -10.47 4.90 1.66
CA ASN A 122 -9.34 4.08 1.23
C ASN A 122 -8.06 4.92 1.05
N MET A 123 -8.15 6.11 0.47
CA MET A 123 -7.01 7.03 0.35
C MET A 123 -6.52 7.54 1.70
N SER A 124 -7.43 7.86 2.63
CA SER A 124 -7.07 8.29 3.99
C SER A 124 -6.34 7.19 4.77
N LYS A 125 -6.76 5.95 4.65
CA LYS A 125 -6.09 4.80 5.25
C LYS A 125 -4.71 4.57 4.60
N GLY A 126 -4.62 4.62 3.29
CA GLY A 126 -3.38 4.35 2.54
C GLY A 126 -2.81 2.97 2.84
N ALA A 127 -1.51 2.91 3.18
CA ALA A 127 -0.81 1.66 3.53
C ALA A 127 -0.69 1.42 5.05
N LYS A 128 -1.49 2.11 5.85
CA LYS A 128 -1.49 1.93 7.31
C LYS A 128 -2.16 0.61 7.69
N PHE A 129 -1.61 -0.02 8.72
CA PHE A 129 -2.16 -1.23 9.34
C PHE A 129 -2.09 -1.09 10.86
N THR A 130 -3.25 -1.20 11.51
CA THR A 130 -3.42 -0.95 12.95
C THR A 130 -3.84 -2.23 13.69
N GLY A 131 -3.88 -2.19 15.03
CA GLY A 131 -4.45 -3.27 15.84
C GLY A 131 -5.91 -3.54 15.51
N LYS A 132 -6.72 -2.50 15.30
CA LYS A 132 -8.13 -2.64 14.89
C LYS A 132 -8.29 -3.34 13.54
N ASP A 133 -7.38 -3.09 12.60
CA ASP A 133 -7.37 -3.81 11.31
C ASP A 133 -7.05 -5.30 11.50
N ALA A 134 -6.16 -5.64 12.44
CA ALA A 134 -5.84 -7.03 12.77
C ALA A 134 -7.05 -7.77 13.36
N GLU A 135 -7.74 -7.19 14.34
CA GLU A 135 -8.97 -7.72 14.93
C GLU A 135 -10.09 -7.89 13.88
N ARG A 136 -10.22 -6.91 12.99
CA ARG A 136 -11.17 -6.97 11.89
C ARG A 136 -10.84 -8.13 10.94
N LEU A 137 -9.57 -8.29 10.54
CA LEU A 137 -9.13 -9.36 9.66
C LEU A 137 -9.45 -10.74 10.27
N GLU A 138 -9.15 -10.93 11.54
CA GLU A 138 -9.43 -12.18 12.25
C GLU A 138 -10.92 -12.50 12.24
N ARG A 139 -11.76 -11.53 12.61
CA ARG A 139 -13.21 -11.67 12.58
C ARG A 139 -13.74 -12.01 11.19
N ASP A 140 -13.29 -11.28 10.16
CA ASP A 140 -13.77 -11.43 8.79
C ASP A 140 -13.30 -12.78 8.20
N HIS A 141 -12.08 -13.23 8.54
CA HIS A 141 -11.57 -14.54 8.17
C HIS A 141 -12.38 -15.67 8.84
N MET A 142 -12.66 -15.55 10.14
CA MET A 142 -13.49 -16.54 10.84
C MET A 142 -14.90 -16.60 10.28
N ALA A 143 -15.52 -15.47 9.94
CA ALA A 143 -16.82 -15.41 9.29
C ALA A 143 -16.79 -16.10 7.92
N TRP A 144 -15.76 -15.86 7.14
CA TRP A 144 -15.55 -16.50 5.83
C TRP A 144 -15.40 -18.03 5.94
N LEU A 145 -14.63 -18.53 6.92
CA LEU A 145 -14.47 -19.96 7.19
C LEU A 145 -15.81 -20.60 7.58
N ARG A 146 -16.56 -19.99 8.50
CA ARG A 146 -17.87 -20.49 8.94
C ARG A 146 -18.88 -20.58 7.79
N ALA A 147 -18.93 -19.58 6.92
CA ALA A 147 -19.81 -19.56 5.75
C ALA A 147 -19.56 -20.73 4.76
N ARG A 148 -18.41 -21.40 4.86
CA ARG A 148 -18.00 -22.54 4.04
C ARG A 148 -18.00 -23.88 4.79
N GLY A 149 -18.49 -23.89 6.02
CA GLY A 149 -18.45 -25.09 6.87
C GLY A 149 -17.02 -25.50 7.29
N LEU A 150 -16.04 -24.63 7.14
CA LEU A 150 -14.65 -24.82 7.55
C LEU A 150 -14.47 -24.31 8.99
N ALA A 151 -15.23 -24.86 9.93
CA ALA A 151 -14.98 -24.56 11.34
C ALA A 151 -13.59 -25.09 11.71
N LEU A 152 -12.72 -24.22 12.21
CA LEU A 152 -11.50 -24.66 12.87
C LEU A 152 -11.92 -25.52 14.06
N ALA A 153 -11.48 -26.77 14.08
CA ALA A 153 -11.54 -27.56 15.30
C ALA A 153 -10.84 -26.74 16.40
N GLN A 154 -11.55 -26.51 17.51
CA GLN A 154 -10.94 -25.88 18.67
C GLN A 154 -9.77 -26.77 19.10
N VAL A 155 -8.53 -26.25 18.95
CA VAL A 155 -7.33 -26.87 19.50
C VAL A 155 -7.25 -26.47 20.96
#